data_31f3ecf26f866099738c6c36b44d07fc
#
_entry.id   31f3ecf26f866099738c6c36b44d07fc
#
_cell.length_a   1.000
_cell.length_b   1.000
_cell.length_c   1.000
_cell.angle_alpha   90.00
_cell.angle_beta   90.00
_cell.angle_gamma   90.00
#
_symmetry.space_group_name_H-M   'P 1'
#
loop_
_entity.id
_entity.type
_entity.pdbx_description
1 polymer ?
#
loop_
_entity_poly.entity_id
_entity_poly.type
_entity_poly.pdbx_seq_one_letter_code
_entity_poly.pdbx_strand_id
1 'polypeptide(L)'
;PFNIFLKYVLPYRRNNGYVVEKWRNYFISRYGDYMLQYSSPHQLVDSLLEQFNDYQVDWSDISTYPNVCLQDYHLSKMSRCPARCWFNSMLLSALGVPCTIDFVPAWGNRNSSHEWNAIVVNGKTYPFEATGGRGKWKAGKVYNNVWVDEYWMKSRLPKVFRYSYETMIQGPSSGKGCNAANTPVFFRNTKYEDVSDAYFVTSDIHIPIKKGIKLEGVEYAYLCVFNEDVWKPVFWGEVGISDVSFCKMGRDMVYLPVFYKDGKSIPFNDPFILQADGSILFLKADAQRTESVVLKRKYYARPDIGFWCEWNKGAQFEISQDRAFHQSQIVFTVPECESRPNVWQLDTSVKCRYIRYVFPEDKDVLAELSFYEKSEGKEQLQRLTGVPFSSDESRMKTLSKLFDNDILTFADLNPYLSEKDSIGWVGVDFGKEVEVSALGVCPRN
;
A
#
# COMPACT_ATOMS: atom_id res chain seq x y z
N PRO A 1 6.40 31.51 13.20
CA PRO A 1 7.51 32.25 12.59
C PRO A 1 7.18 32.62 11.15
N PHE A 2 7.60 33.80 10.69
CA PHE A 2 7.24 34.35 9.38
C PHE A 2 7.70 33.46 8.21
N ASN A 3 8.86 32.82 8.32
CA ASN A 3 9.37 31.86 7.34
C ASN A 3 8.45 30.62 7.15
N ILE A 4 7.85 30.12 8.20
CA ILE A 4 6.87 29.01 8.15
C ILE A 4 5.61 29.45 7.40
N PHE A 5 5.14 30.68 7.66
CA PHE A 5 4.02 31.26 6.95
C PHE A 5 4.33 31.41 5.45
N LEU A 6 5.48 31.96 5.09
CA LEU A 6 5.91 32.10 3.71
C LEU A 6 6.01 30.78 2.97
N LYS A 7 6.47 29.73 3.67
CA LYS A 7 6.74 28.41 3.07
C LYS A 7 5.50 27.53 2.94
N TYR A 8 4.61 27.54 3.91
CA TYR A 8 3.52 26.54 4.01
C TYR A 8 2.10 27.12 4.01
N VAL A 9 1.92 28.42 4.21
CA VAL A 9 0.60 29.06 4.24
C VAL A 9 0.39 29.96 3.03
N LEU A 10 1.34 30.83 2.75
CA LEU A 10 1.22 31.82 1.68
C LEU A 10 1.14 31.23 0.26
N PRO A 11 1.90 30.16 -0.11
CA PRO A 11 1.92 29.69 -1.48
C PRO A 11 0.55 29.30 -1.99
N TYR A 12 0.22 29.74 -3.22
CA TYR A 12 -1.03 29.41 -3.87
C TYR A 12 -0.90 28.05 -4.59
N ARG A 13 -1.57 27.05 -4.08
CA ARG A 13 -1.52 25.70 -4.65
C ARG A 13 -2.47 25.58 -5.83
N ARG A 14 -1.96 25.10 -6.95
CA ARG A 14 -2.77 24.73 -8.11
C ARG A 14 -2.91 23.22 -8.13
N ASN A 15 -4.12 22.74 -8.34
CA ASN A 15 -4.31 21.37 -8.72
C ASN A 15 -4.03 21.22 -10.23
N ASN A 16 -3.17 20.31 -10.61
CA ASN A 16 -2.64 20.04 -11.95
C ASN A 16 -3.56 20.43 -13.13
N GLY A 17 -3.43 21.67 -13.63
CA GLY A 17 -4.03 22.07 -14.89
C GLY A 17 -5.48 22.59 -14.85
N TYR A 18 -6.15 22.56 -13.71
CA TYR A 18 -7.52 23.06 -13.59
C TYR A 18 -7.60 24.55 -13.27
N VAL A 19 -8.76 25.14 -13.58
CA VAL A 19 -9.11 26.54 -13.38
C VAL A 19 -8.66 27.03 -12.00
N VAL A 20 -8.06 28.21 -11.95
CA VAL A 20 -7.64 28.86 -10.69
C VAL A 20 -8.89 29.18 -9.89
N GLU A 21 -9.30 28.25 -9.05
CA GLU A 21 -10.40 28.50 -8.12
C GLU A 21 -9.96 29.46 -7.03
N LYS A 22 -10.84 30.35 -6.64
CA LYS A 22 -10.63 31.21 -5.48
C LYS A 22 -10.82 30.44 -4.16
N TRP A 23 -10.14 29.31 -4.03
CA TRP A 23 -10.34 28.34 -2.95
C TRP A 23 -10.08 28.94 -1.56
N ARG A 24 -9.17 29.92 -1.42
CA ARG A 24 -8.96 30.59 -0.13
C ARG A 24 -10.22 31.33 0.32
N ASN A 25 -10.81 32.14 -0.53
CA ASN A 25 -12.04 32.86 -0.23
C ASN A 25 -13.18 31.91 0.08
N TYR A 26 -13.27 30.81 -0.67
CA TYR A 26 -14.28 29.77 -0.46
C TYR A 26 -14.17 29.15 0.96
N PHE A 27 -12.98 28.76 1.38
CA PHE A 27 -12.78 28.16 2.70
C PHE A 27 -12.87 29.19 3.84
N ILE A 28 -12.32 30.40 3.67
CA ILE A 28 -12.42 31.46 4.68
C ILE A 28 -13.89 31.83 4.93
N SER A 29 -14.70 31.97 3.89
CA SER A 29 -16.11 32.34 4.05
C SER A 29 -16.97 31.27 4.77
N ARG A 30 -16.55 30.03 4.70
CA ARG A 30 -17.31 28.89 5.30
C ARG A 30 -16.79 28.46 6.66
N TYR A 31 -15.50 28.54 6.87
CA TYR A 31 -14.82 27.95 8.02
C TYR A 31 -13.97 28.98 8.80
N GLY A 32 -13.99 30.24 8.43
CA GLY A 32 -13.20 31.28 9.08
C GLY A 32 -13.51 31.44 10.58
N ASP A 33 -14.76 31.24 10.96
CA ASP A 33 -15.19 31.34 12.36
C ASP A 33 -14.55 30.28 13.27
N TYR A 34 -14.13 29.13 12.72
CA TYR A 34 -13.39 28.12 13.48
C TYR A 34 -12.04 28.67 13.99
N MET A 35 -11.39 29.59 13.27
CA MET A 35 -10.16 30.20 13.74
C MET A 35 -10.32 31.00 15.03
N LEU A 36 -11.52 31.52 15.28
CA LEU A 36 -11.85 32.28 16.48
C LEU A 36 -12.24 31.37 17.66
N GLN A 37 -12.67 30.13 17.39
CA GLN A 37 -13.15 29.20 18.39
C GLN A 37 -12.03 28.37 19.04
N TYR A 38 -10.94 28.15 18.34
CA TYR A 38 -9.85 27.25 18.76
C TYR A 38 -8.53 28.00 18.91
N SER A 39 -7.93 27.91 20.07
CA SER A 39 -6.61 28.49 20.37
C SER A 39 -5.43 27.58 19.94
N SER A 40 -5.69 26.30 19.76
CA SER A 40 -4.68 25.31 19.35
C SER A 40 -4.87 24.89 17.89
N PRO A 41 -3.81 24.95 17.06
CA PRO A 41 -3.88 24.43 15.69
C PRO A 41 -4.34 22.96 15.60
N HIS A 42 -4.02 22.13 16.60
CA HIS A 42 -4.44 20.74 16.64
C HIS A 42 -5.98 20.62 16.82
N GLN A 43 -6.54 21.34 17.76
CA GLN A 43 -8.01 21.34 18.00
C GLN A 43 -8.77 21.89 16.79
N LEU A 44 -8.25 22.96 16.18
CA LEU A 44 -8.83 23.53 14.97
C LEU A 44 -8.87 22.48 13.83
N VAL A 45 -7.77 21.77 13.62
CA VAL A 45 -7.68 20.76 12.56
C VAL A 45 -8.59 19.58 12.86
N ASP A 46 -8.63 19.08 14.10
CA ASP A 46 -9.53 18.01 14.51
C ASP A 46 -11.00 18.36 14.20
N SER A 47 -11.42 19.53 14.63
CA SER A 47 -12.80 19.99 14.42
C SER A 47 -13.14 20.23 12.95
N LEU A 48 -12.17 20.72 12.15
CA LEU A 48 -12.36 20.89 10.71
C LEU A 48 -12.44 19.55 9.98
N LEU A 49 -11.55 18.61 10.30
CA LEU A 49 -11.55 17.30 9.65
C LEU A 49 -12.79 16.48 9.98
N GLU A 50 -13.39 16.69 11.14
CA GLU A 50 -14.68 16.09 11.48
C GLU A 50 -15.82 16.48 10.52
N GLN A 51 -15.79 17.70 9.97
CA GLN A 51 -16.81 18.14 9.00
C GLN A 51 -16.75 17.35 7.67
N PHE A 52 -15.68 16.62 7.45
CA PHE A 52 -15.42 15.89 6.20
C PHE A 52 -15.26 14.38 6.44
N ASN A 53 -15.86 13.85 7.50
CA ASN A 53 -15.80 12.43 7.84
C ASN A 53 -16.52 11.54 6.82
N ASP A 54 -17.48 12.09 6.10
CA ASP A 54 -18.21 11.40 5.04
C ASP A 54 -17.47 11.40 3.67
N TYR A 55 -16.29 12.03 3.62
CA TYR A 55 -15.44 12.00 2.42
C TYR A 55 -14.65 10.71 2.41
N GLN A 56 -14.99 9.84 1.46
CA GLN A 56 -14.40 8.52 1.34
C GLN A 56 -13.20 8.50 0.39
N VAL A 57 -12.31 7.54 0.61
CA VAL A 57 -11.27 7.19 -0.34
C VAL A 57 -11.74 5.99 -1.13
N ASP A 58 -11.79 6.15 -2.43
CA ASP A 58 -12.07 5.06 -3.33
C ASP A 58 -10.77 4.29 -3.61
N TRP A 59 -10.76 3.03 -3.21
CA TRP A 59 -9.66 2.09 -3.43
C TRP A 59 -9.81 1.29 -4.72
N SER A 60 -10.93 1.46 -5.44
CA SER A 60 -11.12 0.81 -6.73
C SER A 60 -10.05 1.29 -7.73
N ASP A 61 -9.75 0.49 -8.74
CA ASP A 61 -8.75 0.82 -9.76
C ASP A 61 -9.25 1.92 -10.70
N ILE A 62 -9.31 3.14 -10.16
CA ILE A 62 -9.76 4.34 -10.86
C ILE A 62 -8.57 5.02 -11.52
N SER A 63 -7.82 4.27 -12.31
CA SER A 63 -6.78 4.86 -13.17
C SER A 63 -7.36 5.87 -14.18
N THR A 64 -8.67 5.85 -14.37
CA THR A 64 -9.43 6.63 -15.34
C THR A 64 -10.14 7.87 -14.78
N TYR A 65 -10.19 8.05 -13.45
CA TYR A 65 -10.80 9.26 -12.90
C TYR A 65 -9.91 10.48 -13.18
N PRO A 66 -10.45 11.54 -13.77
CA PRO A 66 -9.74 12.80 -13.90
C PRO A 66 -9.40 13.33 -12.50
N ASN A 67 -8.31 14.07 -12.39
CA ASN A 67 -8.04 14.83 -11.18
C ASN A 67 -9.21 15.80 -10.96
N VAL A 68 -9.98 15.57 -9.90
CA VAL A 68 -11.16 16.36 -9.59
C VAL A 68 -10.77 17.73 -9.05
N CYS A 69 -11.45 18.77 -9.49
CA CYS A 69 -11.35 20.07 -8.88
C CYS A 69 -11.97 20.07 -7.47
N LEU A 70 -11.72 21.11 -6.69
CA LEU A 70 -12.26 21.24 -5.34
C LEU A 70 -13.78 21.09 -5.30
N GLN A 71 -14.48 21.66 -6.27
CA GLN A 71 -15.93 21.62 -6.36
C GLN A 71 -16.46 20.22 -6.67
N ASP A 72 -15.81 19.52 -7.59
CA ASP A 72 -16.16 18.13 -7.91
C ASP A 72 -15.93 17.20 -6.72
N TYR A 73 -14.83 17.45 -5.97
CA TYR A 73 -14.57 16.70 -4.75
C TYR A 73 -15.63 16.91 -3.68
N HIS A 74 -16.13 18.13 -3.52
CA HIS A 74 -17.25 18.42 -2.62
C HIS A 74 -18.55 17.73 -3.02
N LEU A 75 -18.81 17.63 -4.32
CA LEU A 75 -20.00 16.98 -4.84
C LEU A 75 -19.95 15.47 -4.73
N SER A 76 -18.84 14.87 -5.15
CA SER A 76 -18.66 13.41 -5.17
C SER A 76 -18.39 12.83 -3.79
N LYS A 77 -17.73 13.58 -2.92
CA LYS A 77 -17.19 13.14 -1.60
C LYS A 77 -16.30 11.90 -1.68
N MET A 78 -15.78 11.62 -2.88
CA MET A 78 -14.92 10.48 -3.18
C MET A 78 -13.68 10.93 -3.90
N SER A 79 -12.51 10.43 -3.49
CA SER A 79 -11.24 10.70 -4.18
C SER A 79 -10.17 9.70 -3.76
N ARG A 80 -9.01 9.81 -4.42
CA ARG A 80 -7.78 9.12 -3.99
C ARG A 80 -7.09 9.85 -2.84
N CYS A 81 -6.22 9.13 -2.10
CA CYS A 81 -5.39 9.71 -1.02
C CYS A 81 -4.71 11.03 -1.41
N PRO A 82 -4.05 11.16 -2.58
CA PRO A 82 -3.42 12.43 -2.98
C PRO A 82 -4.40 13.60 -3.05
N ALA A 83 -5.59 13.41 -3.62
CA ALA A 83 -6.59 14.47 -3.71
C ALA A 83 -7.08 14.91 -2.32
N ARG A 84 -7.23 13.99 -1.38
CA ARG A 84 -7.56 14.31 0.01
C ARG A 84 -6.43 15.11 0.68
N CYS A 85 -5.19 14.73 0.48
CA CYS A 85 -4.04 15.49 0.99
C CYS A 85 -4.02 16.92 0.46
N TRP A 86 -4.27 17.11 -0.82
CA TRP A 86 -4.38 18.43 -1.44
C TRP A 86 -5.54 19.23 -0.89
N PHE A 87 -6.71 18.62 -0.74
CA PHE A 87 -7.89 19.26 -0.14
C PHE A 87 -7.60 19.77 1.27
N ASN A 88 -7.10 18.91 2.14
CA ASN A 88 -6.73 19.27 3.51
C ASN A 88 -5.70 20.41 3.54
N SER A 89 -4.69 20.33 2.68
CA SER A 89 -3.66 21.35 2.60
C SER A 89 -4.20 22.72 2.13
N MET A 90 -5.16 22.74 1.19
CA MET A 90 -5.82 23.98 0.76
C MET A 90 -6.70 24.57 1.86
N LEU A 91 -7.53 23.74 2.48
CA LEU A 91 -8.40 24.14 3.59
C LEU A 91 -7.60 24.76 4.74
N LEU A 92 -6.61 24.02 5.24
CA LEU A 92 -5.82 24.45 6.39
C LEU A 92 -4.96 25.67 6.10
N SER A 93 -4.36 25.74 4.90
CA SER A 93 -3.60 26.94 4.48
C SER A 93 -4.49 28.17 4.32
N ALA A 94 -5.75 28.01 3.90
CA ALA A 94 -6.70 29.12 3.84
C ALA A 94 -6.98 29.71 5.23
N LEU A 95 -7.00 28.86 6.25
CA LEU A 95 -7.23 29.21 7.63
C LEU A 95 -5.93 29.52 8.41
N GLY A 96 -4.83 29.75 7.70
CA GLY A 96 -3.56 30.16 8.32
C GLY A 96 -2.80 29.04 9.03
N VAL A 97 -3.23 27.79 8.92
CA VAL A 97 -2.53 26.63 9.51
C VAL A 97 -1.44 26.17 8.54
N PRO A 98 -0.17 26.07 8.98
CA PRO A 98 0.94 25.58 8.15
C PRO A 98 0.78 24.08 7.89
N CYS A 99 0.10 23.70 6.82
CA CYS A 99 -0.14 22.32 6.42
C CYS A 99 0.71 21.94 5.22
N THR A 100 1.31 20.76 5.31
CA THR A 100 2.18 20.20 4.27
C THR A 100 1.55 18.92 3.70
N ILE A 101 2.11 18.46 2.57
CA ILE A 101 1.89 17.13 2.04
C ILE A 101 3.24 16.45 2.04
N ASP A 102 3.36 15.43 2.87
CA ASP A 102 4.55 14.63 3.02
C ASP A 102 4.30 13.24 2.41
N PHE A 103 5.36 12.61 1.89
CA PHE A 103 5.18 11.34 1.18
C PHE A 103 6.41 10.44 1.25
N VAL A 104 6.15 9.13 1.11
CA VAL A 104 7.16 8.12 0.85
C VAL A 104 7.07 7.69 -0.62
N PRO A 105 8.16 7.78 -1.40
CA PRO A 105 8.12 7.46 -2.83
C PRO A 105 7.91 5.97 -3.10
N ALA A 106 8.39 5.13 -2.21
CA ALA A 106 8.17 3.68 -2.19
C ALA A 106 8.43 3.16 -0.78
N TRP A 107 7.59 2.25 -0.32
CA TRP A 107 7.81 1.58 0.96
C TRP A 107 9.02 0.66 0.90
N GLY A 108 9.75 0.54 2.00
CA GLY A 108 10.95 -0.30 2.07
C GLY A 108 10.67 -1.81 2.20
N ASN A 109 9.44 -2.20 2.51
CA ASN A 109 9.08 -3.59 2.81
C ASN A 109 7.71 -4.02 2.25
N ARG A 110 7.09 -3.23 1.41
CA ARG A 110 5.81 -3.54 0.74
C ARG A 110 5.70 -2.76 -0.56
N ASN A 111 4.74 -3.13 -1.41
CA ASN A 111 4.46 -2.40 -2.64
C ASN A 111 3.79 -1.05 -2.38
N SER A 112 3.77 -0.20 -3.42
CA SER A 112 3.13 1.12 -3.43
C SER A 112 3.92 2.21 -2.71
N SER A 113 3.33 3.38 -2.64
CA SER A 113 3.80 4.60 -1.99
C SER A 113 2.69 5.14 -1.09
N HIS A 114 2.91 6.27 -0.40
CA HIS A 114 1.87 6.90 0.39
C HIS A 114 2.09 8.40 0.51
N GLU A 115 0.99 9.15 0.57
CA GLU A 115 0.97 10.58 0.87
C GLU A 115 0.09 10.85 2.08
N TRP A 116 0.51 11.76 2.93
CA TRP A 116 -0.24 12.20 4.10
C TRP A 116 -0.05 13.70 4.35
N ASN A 117 -0.82 14.25 5.26
CA ASN A 117 -0.63 15.64 5.68
C ASN A 117 0.20 15.72 6.97
N ALA A 118 0.82 16.87 7.16
CA ALA A 118 1.37 17.24 8.46
C ALA A 118 1.14 18.74 8.70
N ILE A 119 1.01 19.14 9.97
CA ILE A 119 1.13 20.55 10.32
C ILE A 119 2.49 20.82 10.95
N VAL A 120 3.00 22.02 10.73
CA VAL A 120 4.27 22.48 11.28
C VAL A 120 4.01 23.53 12.35
N VAL A 121 4.15 23.15 13.62
CA VAL A 121 3.90 24.03 14.76
C VAL A 121 5.18 24.14 15.59
N ASN A 122 5.64 25.36 15.80
CA ASN A 122 6.88 25.64 16.57
C ASN A 122 8.10 24.84 16.08
N GLY A 123 8.23 24.66 14.75
CA GLY A 123 9.32 23.93 14.13
C GLY A 123 9.21 22.39 14.21
N LYS A 124 8.16 21.86 14.82
CA LYS A 124 7.87 20.41 14.88
C LYS A 124 6.83 20.01 13.85
N THR A 125 7.04 18.87 13.24
CA THR A 125 6.13 18.24 12.28
C THR A 125 5.18 17.29 13.02
N TYR A 126 3.88 17.47 12.80
CA TYR A 126 2.82 16.62 13.37
C TYR A 126 2.05 15.99 12.22
N PRO A 127 2.36 14.74 11.85
CA PRO A 127 1.69 14.05 10.77
C PRO A 127 0.29 13.59 11.18
N PHE A 128 -0.62 13.58 10.22
CA PHE A 128 -1.95 12.99 10.37
C PHE A 128 -2.37 12.31 9.08
N GLU A 129 -3.16 11.24 9.22
CA GLU A 129 -3.66 10.51 8.08
C GLU A 129 -4.77 11.29 7.39
N ALA A 130 -4.59 11.55 6.10
CA ALA A 130 -5.54 12.35 5.34
C ALA A 130 -6.89 11.64 5.13
N THR A 131 -6.90 10.33 5.16
CA THR A 131 -8.03 9.48 4.75
C THR A 131 -8.70 8.72 5.89
N GLY A 132 -8.13 8.74 7.07
CA GLY A 132 -8.69 8.09 8.25
C GLY A 132 -9.92 8.81 8.77
N GLY A 133 -11.03 8.09 8.99
CA GLY A 133 -12.23 8.63 9.61
C GLY A 133 -11.93 9.22 10.99
N ARG A 134 -12.66 10.30 11.33
CA ARG A 134 -12.59 11.04 12.58
C ARG A 134 -11.18 11.42 13.02
N GLY A 135 -10.70 12.57 12.50
CA GLY A 135 -9.66 13.46 13.05
C GLY A 135 -8.61 12.88 13.97
N LYS A 136 -8.21 11.64 13.73
CA LYS A 136 -7.24 10.98 14.58
C LYS A 136 -5.87 11.51 14.21
N TRP A 137 -5.46 12.56 14.92
CA TRP A 137 -4.06 12.90 15.03
C TRP A 137 -3.32 11.64 15.41
N LYS A 138 -2.67 11.13 14.45
CA LYS A 138 -1.80 10.00 14.69
C LYS A 138 -0.35 10.51 14.71
N ALA A 139 -0.15 11.67 15.39
CA ALA A 139 1.16 12.08 15.84
C ALA A 139 1.70 10.97 16.71
N GLY A 140 2.56 10.14 16.18
CA GLY A 140 3.08 8.98 16.88
C GLY A 140 3.01 7.69 16.10
N LYS A 141 2.43 7.69 14.91
CA LYS A 141 2.41 6.52 14.03
C LYS A 141 3.76 6.16 13.40
N VAL A 142 4.72 7.08 13.42
CA VAL A 142 6.06 6.79 12.91
C VAL A 142 6.98 6.49 14.08
N TYR A 143 7.29 5.22 14.27
CA TYR A 143 8.27 4.76 15.27
C TYR A 143 9.47 4.17 14.53
N ASN A 144 10.67 4.74 14.78
CA ASN A 144 11.90 4.20 14.19
C ASN A 144 11.77 3.86 12.70
N ASN A 145 11.34 4.84 11.89
CA ASN A 145 11.04 4.70 10.46
C ASN A 145 9.96 3.65 10.08
N VAL A 146 9.11 3.27 11.01
CA VAL A 146 7.96 2.41 10.76
C VAL A 146 6.69 3.24 10.80
N TRP A 147 5.96 3.29 9.71
CA TRP A 147 4.59 3.79 9.64
C TRP A 147 3.66 2.67 10.07
N VAL A 148 2.85 2.92 11.09
CA VAL A 148 1.81 1.99 11.55
C VAL A 148 0.46 2.62 11.22
N ASP A 149 -0.32 2.01 10.33
CA ASP A 149 -1.67 2.46 9.98
C ASP A 149 -2.74 1.92 10.95
N GLU A 150 -4.00 2.22 10.67
CA GLU A 150 -5.14 1.77 11.48
C GLU A 150 -5.32 0.25 11.49
N TYR A 151 -4.80 -0.43 10.48
CA TYR A 151 -4.77 -1.89 10.38
C TYR A 151 -3.51 -2.51 10.99
N TRP A 152 -2.71 -1.72 11.72
CA TRP A 152 -1.43 -2.14 12.32
C TRP A 152 -0.38 -2.59 11.30
N MET A 153 -0.54 -2.21 10.04
CA MET A 153 0.47 -2.46 9.04
C MET A 153 1.74 -1.67 9.34
N LYS A 154 2.85 -2.39 9.46
CA LYS A 154 4.16 -1.84 9.78
C LYS A 154 4.95 -1.60 8.49
N SER A 155 4.79 -0.44 7.90
CA SER A 155 5.44 -0.06 6.65
C SER A 155 6.74 0.69 6.92
N ARG A 156 7.85 0.26 6.31
CA ARG A 156 9.16 0.88 6.48
C ARG A 156 9.31 2.11 5.58
N LEU A 157 9.79 3.19 6.17
CA LEU A 157 10.06 4.46 5.49
C LEU A 157 11.54 4.55 5.14
N PRO A 158 11.95 4.38 3.88
CA PRO A 158 13.34 4.62 3.47
C PRO A 158 13.69 6.10 3.48
N LYS A 159 12.72 6.94 3.09
CA LYS A 159 12.81 8.40 3.01
C LYS A 159 11.43 9.01 3.19
N VAL A 160 11.37 10.24 3.70
CA VAL A 160 10.17 11.06 3.68
C VAL A 160 10.50 12.37 2.98
N PHE A 161 9.72 12.68 1.97
CA PHE A 161 9.79 13.94 1.26
C PHE A 161 8.57 14.80 1.56
N ARG A 162 8.73 16.10 1.40
CA ARG A 162 7.69 17.12 1.52
C ARG A 162 7.61 17.92 0.25
N TYR A 163 6.42 18.07 -0.31
CA TYR A 163 6.25 18.99 -1.44
C TYR A 163 6.60 20.42 -1.04
N SER A 164 7.40 21.06 -1.86
CA SER A 164 7.90 22.43 -1.65
C SER A 164 7.65 23.29 -2.88
N TYR A 165 7.49 24.60 -2.68
CA TYR A 165 7.45 25.58 -3.76
C TYR A 165 8.85 26.08 -4.11
N GLU A 166 9.78 25.92 -3.20
CA GLU A 166 11.19 26.18 -3.43
C GLU A 166 11.76 25.09 -4.34
N THR A 167 12.58 25.51 -5.30
CA THR A 167 13.29 24.56 -6.15
C THR A 167 14.49 24.01 -5.39
N MET A 168 14.64 22.71 -5.31
CA MET A 168 15.87 22.10 -4.80
C MET A 168 17.05 22.54 -5.66
N ILE A 169 18.05 23.11 -5.03
CA ILE A 169 19.25 23.65 -5.69
C ILE A 169 20.30 22.52 -5.89
N GLN A 170 20.18 21.43 -5.14
CA GLN A 170 21.12 20.32 -5.16
C GLN A 170 20.44 19.04 -5.67
N GLY A 171 21.22 18.19 -6.32
CA GLY A 171 20.78 16.88 -6.76
C GLY A 171 20.73 16.67 -8.26
N PRO A 172 20.30 15.50 -8.74
CA PRO A 172 20.44 15.07 -10.14
C PRO A 172 19.76 15.99 -11.17
N SER A 173 18.78 16.78 -10.76
CA SER A 173 18.03 17.68 -11.66
C SER A 173 18.47 19.13 -11.61
N SER A 174 19.39 19.49 -10.74
CA SER A 174 19.87 20.87 -10.57
C SER A 174 21.21 21.15 -11.26
N GLY A 175 21.94 20.13 -11.70
CA GLY A 175 23.26 20.23 -12.29
C GLY A 175 23.25 20.57 -13.79
N LYS A 176 24.36 21.15 -14.29
CA LYS A 176 24.58 21.44 -15.71
C LYS A 176 24.56 20.20 -16.62
N GLY A 177 24.62 19.00 -16.05
CA GLY A 177 24.60 17.69 -16.73
C GLY A 177 23.28 16.91 -16.57
N CYS A 178 22.18 17.55 -16.17
CA CYS A 178 20.90 16.88 -16.04
C CYS A 178 20.50 16.23 -17.36
N ASN A 179 20.75 14.93 -17.48
CA ASN A 179 20.34 14.13 -18.62
C ASN A 179 19.15 13.26 -18.18
N ALA A 180 18.01 13.45 -18.82
CA ALA A 180 16.80 12.68 -18.52
C ALA A 180 17.02 11.16 -18.69
N ALA A 181 17.91 10.72 -19.56
CA ALA A 181 18.27 9.30 -19.73
C ALA A 181 19.02 8.74 -18.50
N ASN A 182 19.76 9.59 -17.78
CA ASN A 182 20.58 9.20 -16.64
C ASN A 182 19.97 9.58 -15.27
N THR A 183 18.76 10.11 -15.28
CA THR A 183 18.05 10.51 -14.04
C THR A 183 16.71 9.76 -13.96
N PRO A 184 16.47 8.96 -12.90
CA PRO A 184 15.17 8.33 -12.70
C PRO A 184 14.05 9.36 -12.67
N VAL A 185 12.86 9.00 -13.19
CA VAL A 185 11.73 9.93 -13.40
C VAL A 185 11.38 10.69 -12.14
N PHE A 186 11.35 10.04 -11.00
CA PHE A 186 11.04 10.65 -9.71
C PHE A 186 11.98 11.85 -9.41
N PHE A 187 13.28 11.70 -9.63
CA PHE A 187 14.28 12.74 -9.33
C PHE A 187 14.41 13.84 -10.39
N ARG A 188 13.59 13.82 -11.43
CA ARG A 188 13.49 14.93 -12.40
C ARG A 188 12.64 16.09 -11.85
N ASN A 189 11.83 15.84 -10.82
CA ASN A 189 11.10 16.88 -10.09
C ASN A 189 11.99 17.47 -8.99
N THR A 190 12.04 18.78 -8.91
CA THR A 190 12.81 19.54 -7.91
C THR A 190 11.93 20.24 -6.87
N LYS A 191 10.64 19.97 -6.86
CA LYS A 191 9.65 20.64 -5.99
C LYS A 191 9.33 19.86 -4.73
N TYR A 192 10.33 19.24 -4.12
CA TYR A 192 10.23 18.57 -2.83
C TYR A 192 11.52 18.72 -2.02
N GLU A 193 11.44 18.57 -0.73
CA GLU A 193 12.56 18.55 0.21
C GLU A 193 12.58 17.26 1.03
N ASP A 194 13.77 16.80 1.42
CA ASP A 194 13.94 15.66 2.32
C ASP A 194 13.69 16.09 3.77
N VAL A 195 12.65 15.54 4.38
CA VAL A 195 12.25 15.79 5.76
C VAL A 195 12.31 14.54 6.63
N SER A 196 13.09 13.53 6.23
CA SER A 196 13.18 12.24 6.92
C SER A 196 13.53 12.38 8.40
N ASP A 197 14.43 13.31 8.74
CA ASP A 197 14.85 13.60 10.11
C ASP A 197 13.77 14.27 10.98
N ALA A 198 12.69 14.78 10.39
CA ALA A 198 11.52 15.22 11.14
C ALA A 198 10.62 14.06 11.60
N TYR A 199 10.86 12.85 11.09
CA TYR A 199 10.02 11.68 11.34
C TYR A 199 10.70 10.58 12.13
N PHE A 200 11.99 10.33 11.89
CA PHE A 200 12.75 9.23 12.53
C PHE A 200 14.25 9.51 12.58
N VAL A 201 14.94 8.69 13.35
CA VAL A 201 16.41 8.71 13.41
C VAL A 201 16.97 8.15 12.11
N THR A 202 17.69 8.98 11.39
CA THR A 202 18.29 8.65 10.10
C THR A 202 19.74 8.19 10.21
N SER A 203 20.31 7.67 9.13
CA SER A 203 21.73 7.37 9.00
C SER A 203 22.31 7.99 7.74
N ASP A 204 23.48 8.59 7.87
CA ASP A 204 24.34 8.92 6.75
C ASP A 204 25.23 7.71 6.48
N ILE A 205 25.32 7.26 5.24
CA ILE A 205 26.03 6.04 4.86
C ILE A 205 26.93 6.26 3.65
N HIS A 206 28.03 5.51 3.61
CA HIS A 206 28.98 5.50 2.52
C HIS A 206 29.05 4.09 1.94
N ILE A 207 28.72 3.94 0.66
CA ILE A 207 28.70 2.64 -0.01
C ILE A 207 29.87 2.55 -0.97
N PRO A 208 30.83 1.64 -0.76
CA PRO A 208 31.98 1.49 -1.64
C PRO A 208 31.56 1.04 -3.04
N ILE A 209 32.25 1.53 -4.06
CA ILE A 209 32.08 1.10 -5.44
C ILE A 209 32.96 -0.13 -5.67
N LYS A 210 32.39 -1.24 -6.14
CA LYS A 210 33.17 -2.45 -6.46
C LYS A 210 34.19 -2.16 -7.56
N LYS A 211 35.38 -2.75 -7.44
CA LYS A 211 36.43 -2.61 -8.46
C LYS A 211 35.92 -3.02 -9.85
N GLY A 212 36.21 -2.20 -10.84
CA GLY A 212 35.81 -2.44 -12.23
C GLY A 212 34.40 -1.95 -12.59
N ILE A 213 33.60 -1.44 -11.62
CA ILE A 213 32.27 -0.92 -11.87
C ILE A 213 32.29 0.61 -11.67
N LYS A 214 33.00 1.33 -12.55
CA LYS A 214 32.92 2.80 -12.59
C LYS A 214 32.37 3.22 -13.95
N LEU A 215 31.32 4.00 -13.97
CA LEU A 215 30.75 4.59 -15.18
C LEU A 215 31.29 6.01 -15.33
N GLU A 216 31.93 6.30 -16.44
CA GLU A 216 32.39 7.65 -16.75
C GLU A 216 31.21 8.60 -16.95
N GLY A 217 31.36 9.82 -16.44
CA GLY A 217 30.36 10.89 -16.58
C GLY A 217 29.11 10.71 -15.72
N VAL A 218 29.10 9.82 -14.72
CA VAL A 218 28.02 9.65 -13.76
C VAL A 218 28.36 10.39 -12.47
N GLU A 219 27.64 11.47 -12.20
CA GLU A 219 27.82 12.31 -11.01
C GLU A 219 26.99 11.80 -9.81
N TYR A 220 25.90 11.11 -10.08
CA TYR A 220 24.96 10.63 -9.06
C TYR A 220 24.69 9.14 -9.17
N ALA A 221 24.53 8.52 -8.01
CA ALA A 221 24.06 7.14 -7.88
C ALA A 221 22.79 7.12 -7.00
N TYR A 222 22.12 5.97 -6.96
CA TYR A 222 20.82 5.87 -6.31
C TYR A 222 20.76 4.65 -5.40
N LEU A 223 20.03 4.80 -4.27
CA LEU A 223 19.58 3.68 -3.46
C LEU A 223 18.18 3.30 -3.87
N CYS A 224 17.99 2.00 -4.10
CA CYS A 224 16.69 1.44 -4.47
C CYS A 224 16.15 0.54 -3.34
N VAL A 225 14.83 0.49 -3.21
CA VAL A 225 14.11 -0.53 -2.46
C VAL A 225 13.34 -1.41 -3.44
N PHE A 226 13.10 -2.68 -3.08
CA PHE A 226 12.31 -3.58 -3.92
C PHE A 226 10.82 -3.29 -3.70
N ASN A 227 10.13 -2.89 -4.78
CA ASN A 227 8.74 -2.42 -4.71
C ASN A 227 8.07 -2.60 -6.08
N GLU A 228 6.87 -3.21 -6.12
CA GLU A 228 6.15 -3.52 -7.36
C GLU A 228 7.00 -4.25 -8.39
N ASP A 229 7.66 -5.32 -7.94
CA ASP A 229 8.48 -6.23 -8.75
C ASP A 229 9.72 -5.60 -9.39
N VAL A 230 10.09 -4.37 -8.98
CA VAL A 230 11.30 -3.67 -9.46
C VAL A 230 12.06 -3.01 -8.31
N TRP A 231 13.33 -2.73 -8.54
CA TRP A 231 14.14 -1.91 -7.66
C TRP A 231 13.88 -0.43 -7.96
N LYS A 232 13.06 0.22 -7.11
CA LYS A 232 12.68 1.63 -7.25
C LYS A 232 13.68 2.54 -6.54
N PRO A 233 14.28 3.52 -7.22
CA PRO A 233 15.14 4.52 -6.59
C PRO A 233 14.35 5.37 -5.59
N VAL A 234 14.86 5.47 -4.37
CA VAL A 234 14.24 6.24 -3.28
C VAL A 234 15.08 7.42 -2.81
N PHE A 235 16.39 7.39 -3.11
CA PHE A 235 17.28 8.51 -2.84
C PHE A 235 18.49 8.51 -3.77
N TRP A 236 19.15 9.65 -3.87
CA TRP A 236 20.37 9.86 -4.64
C TRP A 236 21.56 10.20 -3.75
N GLY A 237 22.75 9.97 -4.24
CA GLY A 237 24.01 10.34 -3.59
C GLY A 237 25.04 10.77 -4.61
N GLU A 238 25.97 11.61 -4.19
CA GLU A 238 27.07 12.06 -5.03
C GLU A 238 28.13 10.96 -5.14
N VAL A 239 28.61 10.75 -6.36
CA VAL A 239 29.63 9.74 -6.66
C VAL A 239 31.00 10.30 -6.33
N GLY A 240 31.64 9.73 -5.31
CA GLY A 240 33.02 10.02 -4.93
C GLY A 240 34.03 9.25 -5.78
N ILE A 241 35.28 9.22 -5.30
CA ILE A 241 36.38 8.51 -5.96
C ILE A 241 36.22 7.00 -5.83
N SER A 242 35.86 6.51 -4.65
CA SER A 242 35.79 5.09 -4.31
C SER A 242 34.46 4.65 -3.70
N ASP A 243 33.58 5.59 -3.37
CA ASP A 243 32.29 5.35 -2.72
C ASP A 243 31.23 6.35 -3.18
N VAL A 244 30.01 6.14 -2.71
CA VAL A 244 28.89 7.04 -2.86
C VAL A 244 28.31 7.34 -1.48
N SER A 245 28.09 8.63 -1.20
CA SER A 245 27.52 9.10 0.06
C SER A 245 26.03 9.32 -0.06
N PHE A 246 25.24 8.73 0.87
CA PHE A 246 23.81 8.91 0.98
C PHE A 246 23.45 9.42 2.36
N CYS A 247 22.69 10.51 2.44
CA CYS A 247 22.34 11.11 3.71
C CYS A 247 20.91 10.76 4.15
N LYS A 248 20.67 10.81 5.45
CA LYS A 248 19.36 10.70 6.12
C LYS A 248 18.57 9.45 5.70
N MET A 249 19.21 8.29 5.60
CA MET A 249 18.56 7.04 5.19
C MET A 249 17.78 6.39 6.34
N GLY A 250 16.62 5.81 6.03
CA GLY A 250 15.85 4.98 6.96
C GLY A 250 16.50 3.64 7.19
N ARG A 251 16.41 3.13 8.42
CA ARG A 251 17.06 1.90 8.90
C ARG A 251 16.16 0.67 8.77
N ASP A 252 16.75 -0.49 9.02
CA ASP A 252 16.09 -1.78 9.18
C ASP A 252 15.33 -2.21 7.91
N MET A 253 16.00 -2.07 6.75
CA MET A 253 15.50 -2.51 5.45
C MET A 253 16.63 -2.78 4.47
N VAL A 254 16.28 -3.45 3.38
CA VAL A 254 17.19 -3.81 2.29
C VAL A 254 17.28 -2.69 1.27
N TYR A 255 18.49 -2.32 0.87
CA TYR A 255 18.78 -1.41 -0.22
C TYR A 255 19.63 -2.06 -1.29
N LEU A 256 19.41 -1.67 -2.55
CA LEU A 256 20.30 -1.97 -3.67
C LEU A 256 20.94 -0.67 -4.19
N PRO A 257 22.28 -0.54 -4.14
CA PRO A 257 22.96 0.63 -4.66
C PRO A 257 23.18 0.49 -6.17
N VAL A 258 22.74 1.49 -6.94
CA VAL A 258 22.79 1.46 -8.41
C VAL A 258 23.30 2.77 -9.00
N PHE A 259 23.99 2.68 -10.13
CA PHE A 259 24.06 3.75 -11.11
C PHE A 259 22.80 3.69 -12.00
N TYR A 260 22.43 4.83 -12.58
CA TYR A 260 21.32 4.89 -13.52
C TYR A 260 21.82 5.51 -14.83
N LYS A 261 21.77 4.74 -15.90
CA LYS A 261 22.25 5.14 -17.22
C LYS A 261 21.36 4.58 -18.32
N ASP A 262 20.99 5.43 -19.27
CA ASP A 262 20.15 5.06 -20.43
C ASP A 262 18.85 4.33 -20.03
N GLY A 263 18.22 4.81 -18.97
CA GLY A 263 16.97 4.23 -18.44
C GLY A 263 17.15 2.94 -17.66
N LYS A 264 18.37 2.49 -17.37
CA LYS A 264 18.66 1.21 -16.70
C LYS A 264 19.37 1.42 -15.37
N SER A 265 18.96 0.65 -14.37
CA SER A 265 19.66 0.52 -13.08
C SER A 265 20.81 -0.49 -13.20
N ILE A 266 22.01 -0.07 -12.86
CA ILE A 266 23.24 -0.90 -12.91
C ILE A 266 23.79 -0.98 -11.47
N PRO A 267 23.68 -2.14 -10.79
CA PRO A 267 24.20 -2.28 -9.43
C PRO A 267 25.72 -2.04 -9.39
N PHE A 268 26.17 -1.23 -8.44
CA PHE A 268 27.60 -0.99 -8.22
C PHE A 268 28.17 -1.67 -6.98
N ASN A 269 27.30 -2.23 -6.16
CA ASN A 269 27.64 -3.12 -5.06
C ASN A 269 26.51 -4.14 -4.80
N ASP A 270 26.74 -5.09 -3.89
CA ASP A 270 25.74 -6.03 -3.43
C ASP A 270 24.59 -5.31 -2.72
N PRO A 271 23.39 -5.88 -2.70
CA PRO A 271 22.34 -5.43 -1.79
C PRO A 271 22.84 -5.48 -0.35
N PHE A 272 22.31 -4.60 0.48
CA PHE A 272 22.68 -4.57 1.89
C PHE A 272 21.46 -4.27 2.78
N ILE A 273 21.54 -4.71 4.04
CA ILE A 273 20.62 -4.27 5.07
C ILE A 273 21.27 -3.11 5.82
N LEU A 274 20.59 -1.96 5.85
CA LEU A 274 20.92 -0.91 6.82
C LEU A 274 20.23 -1.28 8.12
N GLN A 275 21.00 -1.78 9.09
CA GLN A 275 20.48 -2.34 10.34
C GLN A 275 19.89 -1.26 11.27
N ALA A 276 19.17 -1.67 12.31
CA ALA A 276 18.53 -0.77 13.26
C ALA A 276 19.54 0.12 14.03
N ASP A 277 20.76 -0.36 14.23
CA ASP A 277 21.86 0.39 14.87
C ASP A 277 22.61 1.34 13.91
N GLY A 278 22.26 1.31 12.59
CA GLY A 278 22.91 2.09 11.55
C GLY A 278 24.10 1.37 10.88
N SER A 279 24.47 0.16 11.30
CA SER A 279 25.49 -0.65 10.63
C SER A 279 25.00 -1.21 9.29
N ILE A 280 25.94 -1.55 8.41
CA ILE A 280 25.66 -2.07 7.08
C ILE A 280 26.05 -3.55 7.00
N LEU A 281 25.08 -4.39 6.65
CA LEU A 281 25.29 -5.81 6.37
C LEU A 281 25.09 -6.08 4.88
N PHE A 282 26.18 -6.33 4.13
CA PHE A 282 26.09 -6.71 2.72
C PHE A 282 25.58 -8.14 2.56
N LEU A 283 24.61 -8.31 1.64
CA LEU A 283 24.03 -9.60 1.29
C LEU A 283 24.78 -10.17 0.08
N LYS A 284 25.80 -10.97 0.36
CA LYS A 284 26.65 -11.58 -0.70
C LYS A 284 26.05 -12.92 -1.12
N ALA A 285 25.79 -13.06 -2.42
CA ALA A 285 25.41 -14.35 -2.98
C ALA A 285 26.62 -15.32 -2.93
N ASP A 286 26.37 -16.56 -2.52
CA ASP A 286 27.33 -17.65 -2.55
C ASP A 286 26.81 -18.71 -3.52
N ALA A 287 27.38 -18.77 -4.73
CA ALA A 287 26.98 -19.72 -5.76
C ALA A 287 27.27 -21.19 -5.40
N GLN A 288 28.11 -21.46 -4.38
CA GLN A 288 28.42 -22.81 -3.90
C GLN A 288 27.46 -23.27 -2.81
N ARG A 289 26.66 -22.37 -2.24
CA ARG A 289 25.67 -22.64 -1.20
C ARG A 289 24.27 -22.28 -1.68
N THR A 290 23.74 -23.12 -2.57
CA THR A 290 22.38 -22.92 -3.09
C THR A 290 21.40 -23.81 -2.33
N GLU A 291 20.23 -23.25 -2.03
CA GLU A 291 19.11 -23.96 -1.41
C GLU A 291 17.87 -23.83 -2.30
N SER A 292 17.09 -24.90 -2.34
CA SER A 292 15.81 -24.87 -3.05
C SER A 292 14.75 -24.27 -2.12
N VAL A 293 14.15 -23.16 -2.54
CA VAL A 293 13.15 -22.45 -1.75
C VAL A 293 11.80 -22.51 -2.46
N VAL A 294 10.78 -22.92 -1.75
CA VAL A 294 9.40 -22.87 -2.24
C VAL A 294 8.73 -21.61 -1.67
N LEU A 295 8.41 -20.69 -2.53
CA LEU A 295 7.66 -19.49 -2.14
C LEU A 295 6.18 -19.84 -2.00
N LYS A 296 5.64 -19.69 -0.80
CA LYS A 296 4.25 -19.99 -0.47
C LYS A 296 3.36 -18.76 -0.35
N ARG A 297 3.95 -17.57 -0.49
CA ARG A 297 3.23 -16.30 -0.42
C ARG A 297 4.04 -15.17 -1.07
N LYS A 298 3.33 -14.14 -1.52
CA LYS A 298 3.94 -12.94 -2.12
C LYS A 298 4.66 -12.08 -1.07
N TYR A 299 4.08 -11.95 0.11
CA TYR A 299 4.63 -11.14 1.20
C TYR A 299 5.03 -12.04 2.37
N TYR A 300 6.01 -11.59 3.18
CA TYR A 300 6.32 -12.28 4.44
C TYR A 300 5.14 -12.23 5.42
N ALA A 301 5.10 -13.19 6.34
CA ALA A 301 4.05 -13.22 7.36
C ALA A 301 4.19 -11.99 8.29
N ARG A 302 3.22 -11.10 8.20
CA ARG A 302 3.10 -9.94 9.08
C ARG A 302 1.94 -10.18 10.05
N PRO A 303 2.01 -9.66 11.29
CA PRO A 303 0.92 -9.81 12.26
C PRO A 303 -0.42 -9.27 11.75
N ASP A 304 -0.38 -8.24 10.91
CA ASP A 304 -1.54 -7.58 10.33
C ASP A 304 -2.20 -8.39 9.19
N ILE A 305 -1.54 -9.37 8.61
CA ILE A 305 -2.19 -10.31 7.67
C ILE A 305 -3.21 -11.19 8.40
N GLY A 306 -3.09 -11.34 9.70
CA GLY A 306 -4.01 -12.11 10.54
C GLY A 306 -5.47 -11.70 10.38
N PHE A 307 -5.78 -10.42 10.09
CA PHE A 307 -7.16 -9.99 9.88
C PHE A 307 -7.81 -10.65 8.64
N TRP A 308 -7.05 -10.92 7.57
CA TRP A 308 -7.56 -11.66 6.42
C TRP A 308 -7.90 -13.12 6.78
N CYS A 309 -7.18 -13.68 7.75
CA CYS A 309 -7.47 -15.00 8.28
C CYS A 309 -8.73 -14.98 9.13
N GLU A 310 -8.87 -13.99 10.02
CA GLU A 310 -10.05 -13.81 10.86
C GLU A 310 -11.33 -13.57 10.04
N TRP A 311 -11.22 -12.94 8.88
CA TRP A 311 -12.37 -12.71 8.00
C TRP A 311 -12.99 -13.99 7.45
N ASN A 312 -12.26 -15.09 7.46
CA ASN A 312 -12.75 -16.37 7.00
C ASN A 312 -13.31 -17.24 8.14
N LYS A 313 -13.10 -16.84 9.40
CA LYS A 313 -13.62 -17.57 10.56
C LYS A 313 -15.13 -17.52 10.58
N GLY A 314 -15.75 -18.72 10.67
CA GLY A 314 -17.21 -18.85 10.68
C GLY A 314 -17.83 -18.97 9.28
N ALA A 315 -17.06 -18.83 8.21
CA ALA A 315 -17.53 -19.16 6.87
C ALA A 315 -18.01 -20.61 6.78
N GLN A 316 -18.95 -20.88 5.90
CA GLN A 316 -19.58 -22.20 5.79
C GLN A 316 -19.41 -22.82 4.41
N PHE A 317 -19.12 -24.10 4.37
CA PHE A 317 -19.27 -24.89 3.16
C PHE A 317 -20.61 -25.60 3.17
N GLU A 318 -21.37 -25.36 2.10
CA GLU A 318 -22.67 -26.00 1.90
C GLU A 318 -22.66 -26.79 0.61
N ILE A 319 -23.33 -27.97 0.65
CA ILE A 319 -23.53 -28.83 -0.49
C ILE A 319 -25.00 -28.87 -0.89
N SER A 320 -25.26 -29.13 -2.18
CA SER A 320 -26.59 -29.37 -2.71
C SER A 320 -26.56 -30.25 -3.96
N GLN A 321 -27.68 -30.90 -4.29
CA GLN A 321 -27.92 -31.47 -5.59
C GLN A 321 -28.64 -30.49 -6.54
N ASP A 322 -29.11 -29.38 -6.00
CA ASP A 322 -29.78 -28.29 -6.74
C ASP A 322 -28.88 -27.06 -6.79
N ARG A 323 -28.69 -26.49 -8.00
CA ARG A 323 -27.84 -25.31 -8.25
C ARG A 323 -28.31 -24.07 -7.49
N ALA A 324 -29.59 -23.95 -7.21
CA ALA A 324 -30.15 -22.82 -6.47
C ALA A 324 -30.01 -22.97 -4.94
N PHE A 325 -29.53 -24.12 -4.46
CA PHE A 325 -29.37 -24.40 -3.03
C PHE A 325 -30.66 -24.24 -2.20
N HIS A 326 -31.84 -24.52 -2.79
CA HIS A 326 -33.09 -24.51 -2.03
C HIS A 326 -33.08 -25.55 -0.88
N GLN A 327 -32.37 -26.66 -1.07
CA GLN A 327 -32.09 -27.61 -0.05
C GLN A 327 -30.58 -27.75 0.05
N SER A 328 -29.97 -27.05 0.99
CA SER A 328 -28.53 -27.14 1.27
C SER A 328 -28.24 -27.79 2.61
N GLN A 329 -27.08 -28.40 2.72
CA GLN A 329 -26.56 -28.94 3.96
C GLN A 329 -25.18 -28.28 4.24
N ILE A 330 -25.02 -27.73 5.43
CA ILE A 330 -23.71 -27.29 5.91
C ILE A 330 -22.88 -28.54 6.24
N VAL A 331 -21.73 -28.65 5.61
CA VAL A 331 -20.81 -29.79 5.79
C VAL A 331 -19.56 -29.42 6.56
N PHE A 332 -19.25 -28.13 6.62
CA PHE A 332 -18.08 -27.65 7.36
C PHE A 332 -18.23 -26.16 7.69
N THR A 333 -17.77 -25.78 8.89
CA THR A 333 -17.62 -24.36 9.28
C THR A 333 -16.14 -24.08 9.48
N VAL A 334 -15.63 -23.07 8.82
CA VAL A 334 -14.22 -22.69 8.82
C VAL A 334 -13.80 -22.25 10.22
N PRO A 335 -12.81 -22.91 10.84
CA PRO A 335 -12.24 -22.46 12.12
C PRO A 335 -11.27 -21.29 11.91
N GLU A 336 -10.35 -21.08 12.83
CA GLU A 336 -9.23 -20.17 12.60
C GLU A 336 -8.36 -20.63 11.43
N CYS A 337 -8.03 -19.70 10.53
CA CYS A 337 -7.16 -19.95 9.39
C CYS A 337 -5.75 -19.42 9.67
N GLU A 338 -4.76 -20.08 9.10
CA GLU A 338 -3.44 -19.52 8.95
C GLU A 338 -3.34 -18.75 7.61
N SER A 339 -2.45 -17.76 7.51
CA SER A 339 -2.21 -16.98 6.27
C SER A 339 -1.45 -17.79 5.20
N ARG A 340 -1.89 -19.01 4.95
CA ARG A 340 -1.40 -19.99 3.97
C ARG A 340 -2.57 -20.86 3.52
N PRO A 341 -2.41 -21.73 2.52
CA PRO A 341 -3.42 -22.73 2.22
C PRO A 341 -3.72 -23.61 3.45
N ASN A 342 -4.97 -23.61 3.87
CA ASN A 342 -5.50 -24.47 4.92
C ASN A 342 -6.31 -25.56 4.25
N VAL A 343 -6.09 -26.82 4.63
CA VAL A 343 -6.84 -27.97 4.12
C VAL A 343 -7.35 -28.79 5.29
N TRP A 344 -8.65 -29.00 5.34
CA TRP A 344 -9.31 -29.79 6.36
C TRP A 344 -9.92 -31.03 5.73
N GLN A 345 -9.65 -32.18 6.31
CA GLN A 345 -10.35 -33.45 5.97
C GLN A 345 -11.70 -33.46 6.66
N LEU A 346 -12.72 -33.90 5.94
CA LEU A 346 -14.04 -34.15 6.51
C LEU A 346 -14.04 -35.46 7.26
N ASP A 347 -14.74 -35.52 8.40
CA ASP A 347 -14.88 -36.77 9.18
C ASP A 347 -15.54 -37.87 8.34
N THR A 348 -16.45 -37.47 7.48
CA THR A 348 -17.11 -38.36 6.50
C THR A 348 -17.17 -37.64 5.17
N SER A 349 -16.74 -38.32 4.10
CA SER A 349 -16.85 -37.77 2.74
C SER A 349 -18.31 -37.53 2.37
N VAL A 350 -18.58 -36.49 1.64
CA VAL A 350 -19.92 -36.09 1.24
C VAL A 350 -20.10 -36.14 -0.27
N LYS A 351 -21.27 -36.61 -0.72
CA LYS A 351 -21.61 -36.67 -2.15
C LYS A 351 -22.44 -35.46 -2.55
N CYS A 352 -21.98 -34.74 -3.56
CA CYS A 352 -22.68 -33.60 -4.07
C CYS A 352 -22.31 -33.28 -5.52
N ARG A 353 -23.19 -32.60 -6.23
CA ARG A 353 -22.86 -31.98 -7.52
C ARG A 353 -22.45 -30.51 -7.35
N TYR A 354 -23.07 -29.80 -6.40
CA TYR A 354 -22.80 -28.39 -6.14
C TYR A 354 -22.26 -28.21 -4.74
N ILE A 355 -21.22 -27.40 -4.62
CA ILE A 355 -20.67 -26.97 -3.34
C ILE A 355 -20.48 -25.47 -3.39
N ARG A 356 -20.79 -24.78 -2.29
CA ARG A 356 -20.51 -23.35 -2.15
C ARG A 356 -19.83 -23.01 -0.85
N TYR A 357 -19.05 -21.95 -0.88
CA TYR A 357 -18.46 -21.28 0.25
C TYR A 357 -19.26 -20.01 0.52
N VAL A 358 -19.86 -19.92 1.69
CA VAL A 358 -20.66 -18.79 2.14
C VAL A 358 -19.80 -17.94 3.05
N PHE A 359 -19.62 -16.67 2.66
CA PHE A 359 -18.80 -15.74 3.43
C PHE A 359 -19.50 -15.35 4.73
N PRO A 360 -18.74 -15.15 5.84
CA PRO A 360 -19.30 -14.52 7.03
C PRO A 360 -19.42 -13.03 6.77
N GLU A 361 -20.61 -12.46 6.99
CA GLU A 361 -20.92 -11.01 6.94
C GLU A 361 -19.89 -10.12 6.20
N ASP A 362 -20.22 -9.50 5.07
CA ASP A 362 -19.47 -8.45 4.33
C ASP A 362 -17.93 -8.66 4.15
N LYS A 363 -17.43 -9.88 4.32
CA LYS A 363 -15.99 -10.19 4.36
C LYS A 363 -15.62 -11.20 3.29
N ASP A 364 -15.55 -10.76 2.05
CA ASP A 364 -15.56 -11.57 0.85
C ASP A 364 -14.27 -11.54 0.01
N VAL A 365 -13.12 -11.63 0.65
CA VAL A 365 -11.81 -11.65 -0.03
C VAL A 365 -11.07 -12.94 0.23
N LEU A 366 -10.77 -13.68 -0.84
CA LEU A 366 -10.03 -14.95 -0.81
C LEU A 366 -8.96 -14.99 -1.90
N ALA A 367 -7.88 -15.74 -1.65
CA ALA A 367 -6.91 -16.09 -2.68
C ALA A 367 -7.30 -17.38 -3.40
N GLU A 368 -7.68 -18.44 -2.68
CA GLU A 368 -7.90 -19.73 -3.31
C GLU A 368 -8.94 -20.58 -2.56
N LEU A 369 -9.78 -21.30 -3.32
CA LEU A 369 -10.65 -22.35 -2.84
C LEU A 369 -10.27 -23.68 -3.52
N SER A 370 -10.34 -24.76 -2.78
CA SER A 370 -10.02 -26.08 -3.32
C SER A 370 -10.86 -27.20 -2.67
N PHE A 371 -11.17 -28.20 -3.47
CA PHE A 371 -11.98 -29.35 -3.09
C PHE A 371 -11.23 -30.61 -3.48
N TYR A 372 -11.31 -31.64 -2.65
CA TYR A 372 -10.53 -32.86 -2.84
C TYR A 372 -11.36 -34.11 -2.62
N GLU A 373 -11.07 -35.14 -3.42
CA GLU A 373 -11.50 -36.51 -3.19
C GLU A 373 -10.34 -37.34 -2.67
N LYS A 374 -10.64 -38.38 -1.95
CA LYS A 374 -9.66 -39.38 -1.50
C LYS A 374 -9.61 -40.50 -2.53
N SER A 375 -8.46 -40.76 -3.12
CA SER A 375 -8.28 -41.86 -4.04
C SER A 375 -8.36 -43.19 -3.31
N GLU A 376 -9.13 -44.18 -3.83
CA GLU A 376 -9.20 -45.52 -3.27
C GLU A 376 -7.79 -46.12 -3.15
N GLY A 377 -7.43 -46.56 -1.95
CA GLY A 377 -6.16 -47.22 -1.67
C GLY A 377 -4.93 -46.33 -1.61
N LYS A 378 -5.08 -45.00 -1.64
CA LYS A 378 -3.98 -44.04 -1.47
C LYS A 378 -4.34 -42.99 -0.41
N GLU A 379 -3.38 -42.65 0.46
CA GLU A 379 -3.53 -41.52 1.39
C GLU A 379 -3.52 -40.15 0.70
N GLN A 380 -3.48 -40.11 -0.62
CA GLN A 380 -3.25 -38.91 -1.41
C GLN A 380 -4.59 -38.28 -1.81
N LEU A 381 -4.76 -37.00 -1.47
CA LEU A 381 -5.90 -36.20 -1.89
C LEU A 381 -5.73 -35.77 -3.36
N GLN A 382 -6.75 -36.01 -4.18
CA GLN A 382 -6.83 -35.57 -5.56
C GLN A 382 -7.75 -34.35 -5.65
N ARG A 383 -7.28 -33.25 -6.28
CA ARG A 383 -8.07 -32.02 -6.44
C ARG A 383 -9.21 -32.25 -7.43
N LEU A 384 -10.41 -31.86 -7.01
CA LEU A 384 -11.61 -31.84 -7.84
C LEU A 384 -11.67 -30.51 -8.61
N THR A 385 -12.15 -30.53 -9.84
CA THR A 385 -12.35 -29.39 -10.70
C THR A 385 -13.79 -29.31 -11.16
N GLY A 386 -14.28 -28.08 -11.37
CA GLY A 386 -15.64 -27.82 -11.86
C GLY A 386 -15.76 -26.39 -12.38
N VAL A 387 -16.99 -26.00 -12.71
CA VAL A 387 -17.29 -24.66 -13.23
C VAL A 387 -17.66 -23.75 -12.06
N PRO A 388 -16.87 -22.67 -11.82
CA PRO A 388 -17.19 -21.69 -10.77
C PRO A 388 -18.48 -20.94 -11.06
N PHE A 389 -19.22 -20.58 -10.01
CA PHE A 389 -20.39 -19.68 -10.08
C PHE A 389 -20.57 -18.98 -8.73
N SER A 390 -21.38 -17.93 -8.68
CA SER A 390 -21.57 -17.13 -7.46
C SER A 390 -22.97 -16.53 -7.38
N SER A 391 -23.27 -15.92 -6.26
CA SER A 391 -24.49 -15.12 -6.06
C SER A 391 -24.57 -13.91 -7.01
N ASP A 392 -23.45 -13.45 -7.56
CA ASP A 392 -23.36 -12.32 -8.47
C ASP A 392 -22.60 -12.71 -9.76
N GLU A 393 -23.35 -12.90 -10.86
CA GLU A 393 -22.78 -13.29 -12.16
C GLU A 393 -21.90 -12.20 -12.80
N SER A 394 -22.03 -10.94 -12.40
CA SER A 394 -21.20 -9.85 -12.94
C SER A 394 -19.71 -10.02 -12.63
N ARG A 395 -19.38 -10.85 -11.64
CA ARG A 395 -18.03 -11.05 -11.11
C ARG A 395 -17.31 -12.32 -11.60
N MET A 396 -17.88 -12.99 -12.58
CA MET A 396 -17.30 -14.24 -13.13
C MET A 396 -15.84 -14.12 -13.54
N LYS A 397 -15.39 -12.92 -14.00
CA LYS A 397 -13.98 -12.68 -14.37
C LYS A 397 -13.02 -12.74 -13.18
N THR A 398 -13.48 -12.37 -11.98
CA THR A 398 -12.66 -12.42 -10.77
C THR A 398 -12.72 -13.78 -10.09
N LEU A 399 -13.79 -14.55 -10.30
CA LEU A 399 -13.96 -15.89 -9.72
C LEU A 399 -12.90 -16.89 -10.19
N SER A 400 -12.41 -16.77 -11.41
CA SER A 400 -11.35 -17.66 -11.91
C SER A 400 -10.10 -17.65 -11.05
N LYS A 401 -9.82 -16.51 -10.39
CA LYS A 401 -8.68 -16.37 -9.49
C LYS A 401 -8.77 -17.20 -8.22
N LEU A 402 -9.96 -17.64 -7.83
CA LEU A 402 -10.14 -18.52 -6.67
C LEU A 402 -9.81 -19.97 -6.97
N PHE A 403 -9.60 -20.31 -8.25
CA PHE A 403 -9.43 -21.69 -8.72
C PHE A 403 -8.25 -21.85 -9.68
N ASP A 404 -7.40 -20.81 -9.83
CA ASP A 404 -6.27 -20.80 -10.77
C ASP A 404 -5.01 -21.51 -10.20
N ASN A 405 -5.08 -21.96 -8.96
CA ASN A 405 -3.97 -22.59 -8.23
C ASN A 405 -2.78 -21.65 -8.01
N ASP A 406 -3.04 -20.36 -8.04
CA ASP A 406 -2.05 -19.32 -7.75
C ASP A 406 -2.46 -18.53 -6.49
N ILE A 407 -1.88 -18.88 -5.36
CA ILE A 407 -2.14 -18.20 -4.08
C ILE A 407 -1.69 -16.71 -4.07
N LEU A 408 -1.01 -16.24 -5.11
CA LEU A 408 -0.59 -14.85 -5.25
C LEU A 408 -1.67 -13.99 -5.92
N THR A 409 -2.66 -14.59 -6.54
CA THR A 409 -3.87 -13.91 -7.02
C THR A 409 -4.95 -13.93 -5.93
N PHE A 410 -5.95 -13.10 -6.05
CA PHE A 410 -7.11 -13.12 -5.16
C PHE A 410 -8.34 -12.56 -5.86
N ALA A 411 -9.51 -12.96 -5.41
CA ALA A 411 -10.77 -12.35 -5.75
C ALA A 411 -11.27 -11.50 -4.58
N ASP A 412 -11.66 -10.27 -4.91
CA ASP A 412 -12.38 -9.36 -4.04
C ASP A 412 -13.83 -9.38 -4.50
N LEU A 413 -14.69 -9.94 -3.71
CA LEU A 413 -16.10 -10.17 -4.04
C LEU A 413 -17.02 -9.17 -3.32
N ASN A 414 -16.44 -8.13 -2.71
CA ASN A 414 -17.14 -7.16 -1.89
C ASN A 414 -18.35 -6.55 -2.61
N PRO A 415 -19.55 -6.65 -2.01
CA PRO A 415 -20.80 -6.22 -2.59
C PRO A 415 -21.07 -4.71 -2.47
N TYR A 416 -20.06 -3.82 -2.53
CA TYR A 416 -20.29 -2.37 -2.45
C TYR A 416 -21.36 -1.84 -3.44
N LEU A 417 -21.94 -2.71 -4.27
CA LEU A 417 -22.90 -2.33 -5.30
C LEU A 417 -24.19 -3.19 -5.34
N SER A 418 -24.44 -4.12 -4.44
CA SER A 418 -25.71 -4.86 -4.40
C SER A 418 -26.45 -4.68 -3.08
N GLU A 419 -27.76 -4.68 -3.17
CA GLU A 419 -28.70 -4.49 -2.06
C GLU A 419 -28.29 -5.22 -0.78
N LYS A 420 -28.39 -4.52 0.34
CA LYS A 420 -27.86 -4.82 1.69
C LYS A 420 -28.25 -6.15 2.35
N ASP A 421 -28.94 -7.06 1.66
CA ASP A 421 -29.57 -8.22 2.31
C ASP A 421 -29.11 -9.61 1.80
N SER A 422 -28.08 -9.71 0.95
CA SER A 422 -27.61 -11.02 0.47
C SER A 422 -26.20 -11.31 0.96
N ILE A 423 -26.07 -12.37 1.77
CA ILE A 423 -24.80 -12.98 2.13
C ILE A 423 -24.11 -13.47 0.85
N GLY A 424 -22.91 -12.97 0.59
CA GLY A 424 -22.11 -13.38 -0.56
C GLY A 424 -21.68 -14.83 -0.48
N TRP A 425 -21.69 -15.54 -1.60
CA TRP A 425 -21.17 -16.90 -1.69
C TRP A 425 -20.56 -17.16 -3.07
N VAL A 426 -19.64 -18.12 -3.11
CA VAL A 426 -19.02 -18.62 -4.33
C VAL A 426 -19.04 -20.15 -4.32
N GLY A 427 -19.34 -20.78 -5.43
CA GLY A 427 -19.48 -22.21 -5.53
C GLY A 427 -18.87 -22.82 -6.80
N VAL A 428 -18.94 -24.13 -6.87
CA VAL A 428 -18.50 -24.95 -8.02
C VAL A 428 -19.59 -25.95 -8.39
N ASP A 429 -19.91 -26.03 -9.69
CA ASP A 429 -20.65 -27.10 -10.32
C ASP A 429 -19.66 -28.16 -10.86
N PHE A 430 -19.61 -29.31 -10.28
CA PHE A 430 -18.75 -30.39 -10.74
C PHE A 430 -19.27 -31.11 -12.01
N GLY A 431 -20.47 -30.70 -12.51
CA GLY A 431 -21.09 -31.30 -13.69
C GLY A 431 -21.68 -32.70 -13.48
N LYS A 432 -21.28 -33.38 -12.42
CA LYS A 432 -21.74 -34.70 -11.96
C LYS A 432 -21.64 -34.78 -10.45
N GLU A 433 -22.27 -35.79 -9.86
CA GLU A 433 -22.05 -36.10 -8.45
C GLU A 433 -20.60 -36.54 -8.22
N VAL A 434 -19.93 -35.94 -7.25
CA VAL A 434 -18.56 -36.25 -6.81
C VAL A 434 -18.56 -36.54 -5.31
N GLU A 435 -17.51 -37.21 -4.82
CA GLU A 435 -17.30 -37.44 -3.40
C GLU A 435 -16.22 -36.49 -2.88
N VAL A 436 -16.62 -35.52 -2.04
CA VAL A 436 -15.70 -34.55 -1.44
C VAL A 436 -15.23 -35.07 -0.09
N SER A 437 -13.92 -35.23 0.07
CA SER A 437 -13.27 -35.72 1.30
C SER A 437 -12.50 -34.66 2.06
N ALA A 438 -12.09 -33.58 1.40
CA ALA A 438 -11.42 -32.46 2.05
C ALA A 438 -11.70 -31.13 1.35
N LEU A 439 -11.59 -30.04 2.14
CA LEU A 439 -11.89 -28.67 1.76
C LEU A 439 -10.68 -27.81 2.00
N GLY A 440 -10.39 -26.90 1.07
CA GLY A 440 -9.26 -25.99 1.19
C GLY A 440 -9.66 -24.54 1.05
N VAL A 441 -9.08 -23.70 1.90
CA VAL A 441 -9.20 -22.22 1.87
C VAL A 441 -7.82 -21.60 1.98
N CYS A 442 -7.51 -20.68 1.10
CA CYS A 442 -6.36 -19.80 1.25
C CYS A 442 -6.88 -18.38 1.42
N PRO A 443 -6.73 -17.77 2.61
CA PRO A 443 -6.99 -16.35 2.79
C PRO A 443 -6.12 -15.51 1.86
N ARG A 444 -6.55 -14.29 1.55
CA ARG A 444 -5.71 -13.33 0.82
C ARG A 444 -4.38 -13.14 1.55
N ASN A 445 -3.30 -13.12 0.79
CA ASN A 445 -1.93 -12.91 1.26
C ASN A 445 -1.46 -11.48 1.04
#